data_22819aa520b0717d6b218098e961a0d8
#
_entry.id   22819aa520b0717d6b218098e961a0d8
#
_cell.length_a   1.000
_cell.length_b   1.000
_cell.length_c   1.000
_cell.angle_alpha   90.00
_cell.angle_beta   90.00
_cell.angle_gamma   90.00
#
_symmetry.space_group_name_H-M   'P 1'
#
loop_
_entity.id
_entity.type
_entity.pdbx_description
1 polymer ?
#
loop_
_entity_poly.entity_id
_entity_poly.type
_entity_poly.pdbx_seq_one_letter_code
_entity_poly.pdbx_strand_id
1 'polypeptide(L)'
;MTFAHQILQGVTWHARQIPTRHEFHYPYRFWAVNLTQLADNPLPKVNMVASDVPKWLPQWLKKWLKKSLQQSLTIPLLSQHHWALYQFHQADYFAINRLDASLDNRLNASLGQPAPSASLLVKAQQTWQQLTGSQPTGEVVALVVLRNMGWYFSPVNFYIGFDANHQPSHFLAEVSNTPWNKRHYYGFLLTGEKTLYQHDKGFHVSPFNPINQQYHWRVEVHPKRYASANDNPEQNGFDVVIDIGLTDSRGKVFNAGVSLTGVQLDEASVMMSIKRRPCMSATSLLRIYWQAFKLYVLKRVPYQAYNQRLPQ
;
A
#
# COMPACT_ATOMS: atom_id res chain seq x y z
N MET A 1 22.44 -10.91 5.83
CA MET A 1 21.09 -11.35 5.43
C MET A 1 20.29 -10.14 5.01
N THR A 2 19.41 -10.28 4.03
CA THR A 2 18.66 -9.16 3.43
C THR A 2 17.17 -9.49 3.43
N PHE A 3 16.30 -8.46 3.38
CA PHE A 3 14.86 -8.69 3.23
C PHE A 3 14.54 -9.07 1.79
N ALA A 4 13.83 -10.20 1.63
CA ALA A 4 13.27 -10.60 0.34
C ALA A 4 12.20 -9.61 -0.13
N HIS A 5 11.98 -9.52 -1.44
CA HIS A 5 10.70 -9.06 -1.94
C HIS A 5 9.61 -10.06 -1.52
N GLN A 6 8.43 -9.57 -1.13
CA GLN A 6 7.36 -10.41 -0.59
C GLN A 6 6.01 -10.04 -1.18
N ILE A 7 5.09 -10.99 -1.12
CA ILE A 7 3.66 -10.74 -1.24
C ILE A 7 3.06 -10.82 0.15
N LEU A 8 2.54 -9.71 0.66
CA LEU A 8 1.83 -9.65 1.93
C LEU A 8 0.34 -9.87 1.67
N GLN A 9 -0.21 -10.97 2.18
CA GLN A 9 -1.60 -11.37 1.96
C GLN A 9 -2.34 -11.52 3.28
N GLY A 10 -3.59 -11.08 3.31
CA GLY A 10 -4.41 -11.21 4.51
C GLY A 10 -5.74 -10.49 4.37
N VAL A 11 -6.10 -9.73 5.37
CA VAL A 11 -7.38 -9.04 5.44
C VAL A 11 -7.19 -7.56 5.75
N THR A 12 -8.08 -6.74 5.23
CA THR A 12 -8.31 -5.36 5.69
C THR A 12 -9.69 -5.28 6.32
N TRP A 13 -9.81 -4.47 7.36
CA TRP A 13 -11.09 -4.20 8.02
C TRP A 13 -11.34 -2.71 8.17
N HIS A 14 -12.63 -2.38 8.26
CA HIS A 14 -13.10 -1.05 8.59
C HIS A 14 -14.31 -1.21 9.50
N ALA A 15 -14.29 -0.55 10.63
CA ALA A 15 -15.35 -0.59 11.62
C ALA A 15 -15.69 0.83 12.09
N ARG A 16 -16.83 1.33 11.69
CA ARG A 16 -17.41 2.59 12.17
C ARG A 16 -18.33 2.29 13.35
N GLN A 17 -18.18 3.07 14.42
CA GLN A 17 -19.05 2.98 15.59
C GLN A 17 -20.11 4.10 15.59
N ILE A 18 -19.69 5.33 15.26
CA ILE A 18 -20.49 6.56 15.36
C ILE A 18 -20.47 7.30 14.00
N PRO A 19 -21.60 7.89 13.55
CA PRO A 19 -22.93 7.94 14.17
C PRO A 19 -23.72 6.65 14.02
N THR A 20 -23.36 5.78 13.09
CA THR A 20 -24.04 4.52 12.80
C THR A 20 -23.02 3.40 12.65
N ARG A 21 -23.26 2.28 13.35
CA ARG A 21 -22.38 1.13 13.24
C ARG A 21 -22.37 0.58 11.81
N HIS A 22 -21.16 0.44 11.26
CA HIS A 22 -20.92 -0.10 9.94
C HIS A 22 -19.56 -0.74 9.88
N GLU A 23 -19.51 -2.03 9.64
CA GLU A 23 -18.26 -2.77 9.59
C GLU A 23 -18.22 -3.67 8.37
N PHE A 24 -17.01 -3.86 7.86
CA PHE A 24 -16.71 -4.80 6.78
C PHE A 24 -15.26 -5.19 6.81
N HIS A 25 -14.97 -6.34 6.26
CA HIS A 25 -13.62 -6.84 6.05
C HIS A 25 -13.53 -7.46 4.66
N TYR A 26 -12.36 -7.31 4.06
CA TYR A 26 -12.06 -7.88 2.75
C TYR A 26 -10.66 -8.48 2.75
N PRO A 27 -10.47 -9.55 1.98
CA PRO A 27 -9.12 -10.00 1.69
C PRO A 27 -8.34 -8.90 0.94
N TYR A 28 -7.09 -8.69 1.35
CA TYR A 28 -6.23 -7.66 0.78
C TYR A 28 -4.82 -8.19 0.52
N ARG A 29 -4.08 -7.49 -0.34
CA ARG A 29 -2.72 -7.82 -0.70
C ARG A 29 -1.92 -6.55 -0.93
N PHE A 30 -0.71 -6.51 -0.35
CA PHE A 30 0.35 -5.60 -0.74
C PHE A 30 1.50 -6.37 -1.37
N TRP A 31 2.26 -5.66 -2.18
CA TRP A 31 3.55 -6.10 -2.67
C TRP A 31 4.61 -5.39 -1.81
N ALA A 32 5.37 -6.16 -1.06
CA ALA A 32 6.46 -5.65 -0.24
C ALA A 32 7.74 -5.65 -1.09
N VAL A 33 8.09 -4.48 -1.57
CA VAL A 33 9.24 -4.27 -2.47
C VAL A 33 10.40 -3.71 -1.65
N ASN A 34 11.50 -4.44 -1.55
CA ASN A 34 12.71 -3.94 -0.95
C ASN A 34 13.34 -2.89 -1.88
N LEU A 35 13.21 -1.61 -1.51
CA LEU A 35 13.66 -0.49 -2.33
C LEU A 35 15.18 -0.36 -2.33
N THR A 36 15.83 -0.76 -1.23
CA THR A 36 17.31 -0.67 -1.09
C THR A 36 18.01 -1.61 -2.06
N GLN A 37 17.40 -2.76 -2.35
CA GLN A 37 17.97 -3.77 -3.22
C GLN A 37 17.40 -3.78 -4.63
N LEU A 38 16.42 -2.97 -4.93
CA LEU A 38 15.65 -3.04 -6.18
C LEU A 38 16.51 -2.89 -7.46
N ALA A 39 17.67 -2.23 -7.37
CA ALA A 39 18.61 -2.09 -8.48
C ALA A 39 19.38 -3.38 -8.75
N ASP A 40 19.86 -4.05 -7.69
CA ASP A 40 20.72 -5.24 -7.78
C ASP A 40 19.87 -6.52 -7.83
N ASN A 41 18.71 -6.51 -7.18
CA ASN A 41 17.76 -7.60 -7.13
C ASN A 41 16.37 -7.11 -7.60
N PRO A 42 16.13 -7.01 -8.91
CA PRO A 42 14.86 -6.54 -9.44
C PRO A 42 13.72 -7.52 -9.20
N LEU A 43 12.47 -7.02 -9.27
CA LEU A 43 11.29 -7.88 -9.19
C LEU A 43 11.34 -8.95 -10.31
N PRO A 44 10.96 -10.21 -10.01
CA PRO A 44 10.96 -11.28 -11.00
C PRO A 44 10.03 -10.94 -12.17
N LYS A 45 10.48 -11.27 -13.38
CA LYS A 45 9.63 -11.22 -14.57
C LYS A 45 8.82 -12.51 -14.62
N VAL A 46 7.53 -12.41 -14.44
CA VAL A 46 6.62 -13.56 -14.46
C VAL A 46 5.72 -13.48 -15.67
N ASN A 47 5.68 -14.53 -16.45
CA ASN A 47 4.85 -14.64 -17.65
C ASN A 47 3.80 -15.74 -17.49
N MET A 48 2.61 -15.53 -18.06
CA MET A 48 1.58 -16.56 -18.16
C MET A 48 1.95 -17.56 -19.26
N VAL A 49 1.87 -18.84 -18.95
CA VAL A 49 1.96 -19.93 -19.92
C VAL A 49 0.59 -20.58 -20.14
N ALA A 50 0.45 -21.40 -21.20
CA ALA A 50 -0.84 -21.98 -21.58
C ALA A 50 -1.50 -22.83 -20.49
N SER A 51 -0.70 -23.50 -19.63
CA SER A 51 -1.17 -24.26 -18.47
C SER A 51 -1.80 -23.39 -17.38
N ASP A 52 -1.45 -22.11 -17.32
CA ASP A 52 -1.84 -21.19 -16.26
C ASP A 52 -3.18 -20.50 -16.50
N VAL A 53 -3.76 -20.69 -17.67
CA VAL A 53 -5.05 -20.07 -18.01
C VAL A 53 -6.12 -20.51 -16.99
N PRO A 54 -6.71 -19.54 -16.26
CA PRO A 54 -7.64 -19.85 -15.18
C PRO A 54 -8.86 -20.65 -15.64
N LYS A 55 -9.23 -21.69 -14.87
CA LYS A 55 -10.38 -22.56 -15.22
C LYS A 55 -11.73 -21.86 -15.16
N TRP A 56 -11.85 -20.74 -14.41
CA TRP A 56 -13.09 -19.97 -14.24
C TRP A 56 -13.41 -19.02 -15.41
N LEU A 57 -12.45 -18.79 -16.34
CA LEU A 57 -12.70 -17.95 -17.50
C LEU A 57 -13.74 -18.56 -18.45
N PRO A 58 -14.50 -17.74 -19.20
CA PRO A 58 -15.38 -18.22 -20.26
C PRO A 58 -14.64 -19.05 -21.30
N GLN A 59 -15.29 -20.08 -21.83
CA GLN A 59 -14.68 -21.05 -22.77
C GLN A 59 -14.04 -20.39 -24.00
N TRP A 60 -14.70 -19.39 -24.57
CA TRP A 60 -14.19 -18.66 -25.73
C TRP A 60 -12.88 -17.91 -25.41
N LEU A 61 -12.79 -17.28 -24.22
CA LEU A 61 -11.60 -16.57 -23.78
C LEU A 61 -10.46 -17.53 -23.44
N LYS A 62 -10.77 -18.68 -22.81
CA LYS A 62 -9.76 -19.75 -22.60
C LYS A 62 -9.18 -20.24 -23.89
N LYS A 63 -10.03 -20.51 -24.90
CA LYS A 63 -9.59 -21.01 -26.20
C LYS A 63 -8.71 -19.99 -26.91
N TRP A 64 -9.09 -18.72 -26.85
CA TRP A 64 -8.31 -17.62 -27.43
C TRP A 64 -6.96 -17.46 -26.70
N LEU A 65 -6.93 -17.39 -25.36
CA LEU A 65 -5.70 -17.28 -24.58
C LEU A 65 -4.75 -18.47 -24.83
N LYS A 66 -5.26 -19.70 -24.78
CA LYS A 66 -4.44 -20.89 -25.06
C LYS A 66 -3.84 -20.86 -26.46
N LYS A 67 -4.63 -20.50 -27.48
CA LYS A 67 -4.15 -20.37 -28.85
C LYS A 67 -3.06 -19.29 -28.96
N SER A 68 -3.26 -18.13 -28.36
CA SER A 68 -2.29 -17.04 -28.38
C SER A 68 -0.99 -17.42 -27.67
N LEU A 69 -1.06 -18.08 -26.52
CA LEU A 69 0.12 -18.55 -25.77
C LEU A 69 0.87 -19.69 -26.49
N GLN A 70 0.17 -20.55 -27.23
CA GLN A 70 0.78 -21.59 -28.08
C GLN A 70 1.50 -21.01 -29.30
N GLN A 71 1.12 -19.81 -29.73
CA GLN A 71 1.76 -19.09 -30.85
C GLN A 71 2.94 -18.22 -30.40
N SER A 72 3.59 -18.54 -29.29
CA SER A 72 4.73 -17.80 -28.71
C SER A 72 4.40 -16.39 -28.20
N LEU A 73 3.12 -16.04 -28.08
CA LEU A 73 2.70 -14.82 -27.38
C LEU A 73 2.76 -15.07 -25.87
N THR A 74 3.67 -14.39 -25.19
CA THR A 74 3.75 -14.38 -23.73
C THR A 74 2.92 -13.24 -23.18
N ILE A 75 2.12 -13.49 -22.12
CA ILE A 75 1.40 -12.44 -21.40
C ILE A 75 2.16 -12.15 -20.11
N PRO A 76 2.82 -10.98 -20.01
CA PRO A 76 3.58 -10.65 -18.81
C PRO A 76 2.61 -10.42 -17.63
N LEU A 77 2.82 -11.19 -16.55
CA LEU A 77 2.01 -11.10 -15.34
C LEU A 77 2.57 -10.10 -14.33
N LEU A 78 3.89 -10.03 -14.20
CA LEU A 78 4.57 -9.09 -13.31
C LEU A 78 5.78 -8.50 -14.02
N SER A 79 5.93 -7.17 -13.95
CA SER A 79 7.10 -6.45 -14.45
C SER A 79 7.28 -5.11 -13.73
N GLN A 80 8.53 -4.62 -13.68
CA GLN A 80 8.86 -3.25 -13.25
C GLN A 80 9.25 -2.33 -14.41
N HIS A 81 9.54 -2.87 -15.61
CA HIS A 81 10.06 -2.08 -16.73
C HIS A 81 9.08 -1.98 -17.91
N HIS A 82 8.26 -3.00 -18.09
CA HIS A 82 7.34 -3.10 -19.24
C HIS A 82 5.91 -3.28 -18.79
N TRP A 83 4.98 -3.10 -19.71
CA TRP A 83 3.57 -3.40 -19.44
C TRP A 83 3.40 -4.85 -19.01
N ALA A 84 2.63 -5.04 -17.95
CA ALA A 84 2.27 -6.35 -17.41
C ALA A 84 0.89 -6.25 -16.76
N LEU A 85 0.27 -7.40 -16.48
CA LEU A 85 -0.99 -7.47 -15.73
C LEU A 85 -0.86 -6.79 -14.36
N TYR A 86 0.28 -6.98 -13.69
CA TYR A 86 0.72 -6.23 -12.50
C TYR A 86 2.04 -5.55 -12.81
N GLN A 87 2.08 -4.25 -12.64
CA GLN A 87 3.27 -3.46 -12.93
C GLN A 87 3.66 -2.61 -11.72
N PHE A 88 4.92 -2.74 -11.29
CA PHE A 88 5.52 -1.82 -10.35
C PHE A 88 6.03 -0.59 -11.12
N HIS A 89 5.40 0.55 -10.90
CA HIS A 89 5.76 1.79 -11.58
C HIS A 89 6.04 2.88 -10.56
N GLN A 90 7.31 3.24 -10.38
CA GLN A 90 7.75 4.13 -9.29
C GLN A 90 7.05 5.50 -9.28
N ALA A 91 6.64 6.01 -10.43
CA ALA A 91 5.92 7.28 -10.52
C ALA A 91 4.48 7.24 -9.94
N ASP A 92 3.96 6.08 -9.57
CA ASP A 92 2.66 5.97 -8.91
C ASP A 92 2.72 6.35 -7.43
N TYR A 93 3.92 6.34 -6.85
CA TYR A 93 4.17 6.60 -5.44
C TYR A 93 4.82 7.97 -5.26
N PHE A 94 4.51 8.67 -4.18
CA PHE A 94 4.96 10.04 -3.95
C PHE A 94 4.65 10.98 -5.13
N ALA A 95 3.54 10.74 -5.82
CA ALA A 95 3.15 11.59 -6.94
C ALA A 95 2.66 12.95 -6.43
N ILE A 96 3.27 14.00 -6.96
CA ILE A 96 2.88 15.39 -6.68
C ILE A 96 1.57 15.67 -7.41
N ASN A 97 0.55 16.12 -6.69
CA ASN A 97 -0.69 16.57 -7.32
C ASN A 97 -0.43 17.88 -8.08
N ARG A 98 -0.48 17.84 -9.40
CA ARG A 98 -0.30 19.03 -10.27
C ARG A 98 -1.30 20.16 -10.02
N LEU A 99 -2.44 19.89 -9.38
CA LEU A 99 -3.49 20.87 -9.12
C LEU A 99 -3.27 21.74 -7.85
N ASP A 100 -2.41 21.34 -6.93
CA ASP A 100 -2.16 22.07 -5.67
C ASP A 100 -0.73 22.65 -5.56
N ALA A 101 0.02 22.68 -6.65
CA ALA A 101 1.41 23.18 -6.66
C ALA A 101 1.56 24.62 -6.13
N SER A 102 0.48 25.39 -6.05
CA SER A 102 0.52 26.77 -5.58
C SER A 102 0.39 26.93 -4.05
N LEU A 103 -0.29 26.02 -3.36
CA LEU A 103 -0.49 26.06 -1.89
C LEU A 103 0.52 25.17 -1.16
N ASP A 104 0.81 23.99 -1.70
CA ASP A 104 1.86 23.11 -1.20
C ASP A 104 3.29 23.69 -1.42
N ASN A 105 3.48 24.53 -2.44
CA ASN A 105 4.78 25.15 -2.69
C ASN A 105 5.26 26.08 -1.54
N ARG A 106 4.38 26.64 -0.72
CA ARG A 106 4.81 27.45 0.42
C ARG A 106 5.21 26.63 1.64
N LEU A 107 4.54 25.51 1.88
CA LEU A 107 4.94 24.54 2.92
C LEU A 107 6.12 23.67 2.46
N ASN A 108 6.18 23.33 1.18
CA ASN A 108 7.18 22.44 0.59
C ASN A 108 8.47 23.19 0.17
N ALA A 109 8.42 24.48 -0.11
CA ALA A 109 9.61 25.29 -0.45
C ALA A 109 10.56 25.43 0.75
N SER A 110 10.06 25.37 1.98
CA SER A 110 10.89 25.37 3.20
C SER A 110 11.49 24.01 3.54
N LEU A 111 11.04 22.91 2.92
CA LEU A 111 11.33 21.54 3.32
C LEU A 111 12.09 20.71 2.27
N GLY A 112 12.67 21.35 1.23
CA GLY A 112 13.57 20.66 0.26
C GLY A 112 12.98 19.37 -0.31
N GLN A 113 11.93 19.47 -1.14
CA GLN A 113 11.31 18.28 -1.76
C GLN A 113 12.29 17.49 -2.63
N PRO A 114 12.19 16.14 -2.63
CA PRO A 114 13.00 15.33 -3.52
C PRO A 114 12.70 15.69 -4.99
N ALA A 115 13.77 15.78 -5.79
CA ALA A 115 13.61 16.01 -7.22
C ALA A 115 12.61 15.01 -7.83
N PRO A 116 11.78 15.41 -8.81
CA PRO A 116 10.82 14.52 -9.46
C PRO A 116 11.48 13.25 -10.03
N SER A 117 12.75 13.33 -10.42
CA SER A 117 13.56 12.21 -10.92
C SER A 117 14.17 11.34 -9.82
N ALA A 118 14.06 11.72 -8.54
CA ALA A 118 14.62 10.93 -7.44
C ALA A 118 13.98 9.54 -7.37
N SER A 119 14.76 8.52 -7.00
CA SER A 119 14.25 7.18 -6.78
C SER A 119 13.23 7.13 -5.64
N LEU A 120 12.37 6.13 -5.65
CA LEU A 120 11.36 5.93 -4.59
C LEU A 120 12.02 5.79 -3.19
N LEU A 121 13.19 5.15 -3.13
CA LEU A 121 14.00 5.04 -1.91
C LEU A 121 14.37 6.42 -1.36
N VAL A 122 14.93 7.28 -2.19
CA VAL A 122 15.37 8.63 -1.80
C VAL A 122 14.17 9.46 -1.32
N LYS A 123 13.02 9.36 -2.00
CA LYS A 123 11.79 10.07 -1.59
C LYS A 123 11.31 9.62 -0.21
N ALA A 124 11.32 8.31 0.06
CA ALA A 124 10.94 7.79 1.37
C ALA A 124 11.90 8.26 2.46
N GLN A 125 13.21 8.16 2.24
CA GLN A 125 14.24 8.60 3.19
C GLN A 125 14.14 10.09 3.50
N GLN A 126 13.98 10.95 2.49
CA GLN A 126 13.82 12.38 2.68
C GLN A 126 12.53 12.73 3.43
N THR A 127 11.44 12.02 3.16
CA THR A 127 10.18 12.22 3.88
C THR A 127 10.30 11.83 5.36
N TRP A 128 10.99 10.72 5.68
CA TRP A 128 11.29 10.40 7.08
C TRP A 128 12.18 11.45 7.74
N GLN A 129 13.23 11.91 7.07
CA GLN A 129 14.09 12.97 7.61
C GLN A 129 13.30 14.22 7.97
N GLN A 130 12.30 14.58 7.15
CA GLN A 130 11.44 15.73 7.40
C GLN A 130 10.46 15.51 8.56
N LEU A 131 9.85 14.32 8.65
CA LEU A 131 8.81 14.03 9.63
C LEU A 131 9.34 13.58 10.99
N THR A 132 10.49 12.91 11.03
CA THR A 132 11.02 12.29 12.25
C THR A 132 12.40 12.80 12.66
N GLY A 133 13.05 13.59 11.81
CA GLY A 133 14.43 14.07 12.06
C GLY A 133 15.51 13.03 11.77
N SER A 134 15.16 11.83 11.29
CA SER A 134 16.10 10.73 11.04
C SER A 134 15.71 9.90 9.82
N GLN A 135 16.61 9.01 9.41
CA GLN A 135 16.42 8.05 8.33
C GLN A 135 16.77 6.64 8.80
N PRO A 136 16.16 5.60 8.22
CA PRO A 136 16.57 4.22 8.47
C PRO A 136 18.05 4.00 8.11
N THR A 137 18.77 3.30 8.97
CA THR A 137 20.18 2.96 8.74
C THR A 137 20.36 1.65 7.97
N GLY A 138 19.32 0.86 7.84
CA GLY A 138 19.28 -0.39 7.10
C GLY A 138 18.35 -0.32 5.88
N GLU A 139 17.69 -1.42 5.60
CA GLU A 139 16.86 -1.57 4.41
C GLU A 139 15.51 -0.85 4.52
N VAL A 140 14.97 -0.49 3.37
CA VAL A 140 13.66 0.13 3.22
C VAL A 140 12.76 -0.76 2.38
N VAL A 141 11.62 -1.15 2.93
CA VAL A 141 10.63 -1.98 2.23
C VAL A 141 9.33 -1.18 2.06
N ALA A 142 8.88 -1.07 0.80
CA ALA A 142 7.62 -0.44 0.44
C ALA A 142 6.51 -1.49 0.35
N LEU A 143 5.43 -1.31 1.10
CA LEU A 143 4.21 -2.09 1.04
C LEU A 143 3.22 -1.34 0.13
N VAL A 144 3.15 -1.75 -1.12
CA VAL A 144 2.46 -0.99 -2.17
C VAL A 144 1.46 -1.84 -2.94
N VAL A 145 0.48 -1.18 -3.54
CA VAL A 145 -0.38 -1.77 -4.55
C VAL A 145 0.25 -1.52 -5.91
N LEU A 146 0.33 -2.54 -6.75
CA LEU A 146 0.82 -2.39 -8.13
C LEU A 146 -0.28 -1.94 -9.07
N ARG A 147 0.09 -1.32 -10.20
CA ARG A 147 -0.83 -1.15 -11.33
C ARG A 147 -1.41 -2.51 -11.71
N ASN A 148 -2.70 -2.52 -11.99
CA ASN A 148 -3.38 -3.69 -12.50
C ASN A 148 -3.99 -3.35 -13.86
N MET A 149 -3.53 -4.02 -14.92
CA MET A 149 -3.94 -3.75 -16.31
C MET A 149 -3.73 -2.27 -16.72
N GLY A 150 -2.65 -1.64 -16.29
CA GLY A 150 -2.34 -0.23 -16.54
C GLY A 150 -3.00 0.77 -15.58
N TRP A 151 -3.97 0.35 -14.76
CA TRP A 151 -4.67 1.20 -13.79
C TRP A 151 -4.01 1.13 -12.42
N TYR A 152 -3.77 2.29 -11.83
CA TYR A 152 -3.29 2.41 -10.46
C TYR A 152 -4.36 3.02 -9.56
N PHE A 153 -4.58 2.35 -8.44
CA PHE A 153 -5.40 2.88 -7.35
C PHE A 153 -4.93 2.27 -6.03
N SER A 154 -4.56 3.13 -5.09
CA SER A 154 -4.29 2.74 -3.70
C SER A 154 -4.81 3.83 -2.75
N PRO A 155 -5.63 3.49 -1.75
CA PRO A 155 -6.02 4.44 -0.70
C PRO A 155 -4.87 4.72 0.26
N VAL A 156 -3.92 3.79 0.39
CA VAL A 156 -2.75 3.91 1.24
C VAL A 156 -1.63 3.01 0.76
N ASN A 157 -0.39 3.51 0.82
CA ASN A 157 0.82 2.71 0.76
C ASN A 157 1.58 2.90 2.08
N PHE A 158 2.35 1.89 2.48
CA PHE A 158 3.17 1.97 3.67
C PHE A 158 4.64 1.75 3.30
N TYR A 159 5.51 2.28 4.12
CA TYR A 159 6.95 2.07 3.99
C TYR A 159 7.49 1.76 5.38
N ILE A 160 8.32 0.72 5.47
CA ILE A 160 8.97 0.30 6.70
C ILE A 160 10.47 0.43 6.49
N GLY A 161 11.10 1.21 7.36
CA GLY A 161 12.55 1.31 7.45
C GLY A 161 13.06 0.41 8.56
N PHE A 162 14.15 -0.28 8.31
CA PHE A 162 14.83 -1.13 9.27
C PHE A 162 16.16 -0.50 9.69
N ASP A 163 16.68 -0.89 10.83
CA ASP A 163 18.02 -0.55 11.26
C ASP A 163 19.08 -1.53 10.70
N ALA A 164 20.34 -1.32 11.04
CA ALA A 164 21.45 -2.18 10.63
C ALA A 164 21.34 -3.63 11.18
N ASN A 165 20.55 -3.84 12.21
CA ASN A 165 20.28 -5.15 12.83
C ASN A 165 18.98 -5.79 12.32
N HIS A 166 18.39 -5.24 11.23
CA HIS A 166 17.12 -5.67 10.65
C HIS A 166 15.91 -5.54 11.58
N GLN A 167 15.99 -4.65 12.59
CA GLN A 167 14.86 -4.34 13.43
C GLN A 167 14.05 -3.20 12.82
N PRO A 168 12.70 -3.23 12.89
CA PRO A 168 11.87 -2.14 12.39
C PRO A 168 12.15 -0.86 13.18
N SER A 169 12.48 0.24 12.48
CA SER A 169 12.92 1.50 13.05
C SER A 169 12.07 2.70 12.64
N HIS A 170 11.54 2.69 11.41
CA HIS A 170 10.77 3.79 10.86
C HIS A 170 9.51 3.30 10.16
N PHE A 171 8.43 4.06 10.29
CA PHE A 171 7.17 3.82 9.60
C PHE A 171 6.74 5.07 8.84
N LEU A 172 6.22 4.88 7.64
CA LEU A 172 5.61 5.95 6.84
C LEU A 172 4.35 5.43 6.16
N ALA A 173 3.28 6.19 6.24
CA ALA A 173 2.04 5.96 5.51
C ALA A 173 1.82 7.08 4.50
N GLU A 174 1.72 6.73 3.22
CA GLU A 174 1.28 7.60 2.14
C GLU A 174 -0.22 7.39 1.94
N VAL A 175 -1.03 8.32 2.44
CA VAL A 175 -2.50 8.22 2.44
C VAL A 175 -3.07 9.06 1.31
N SER A 176 -3.91 8.45 0.48
CA SER A 176 -4.62 9.14 -0.61
C SER A 176 -6.10 9.27 -0.29
N ASN A 177 -6.67 10.45 -0.49
CA ASN A 177 -8.12 10.60 -0.36
C ASN A 177 -8.83 10.38 -1.69
N THR A 178 -10.02 9.81 -1.62
CA THR A 178 -10.92 9.60 -2.75
C THR A 178 -12.19 10.42 -2.51
N PRO A 179 -12.67 11.23 -3.46
CA PRO A 179 -12.31 11.30 -4.89
C PRO A 179 -11.25 12.36 -5.26
N TRP A 180 -10.73 13.16 -4.32
CA TRP A 180 -9.89 14.34 -4.65
C TRP A 180 -8.45 13.98 -5.01
N ASN A 181 -8.02 12.72 -4.81
CA ASN A 181 -6.68 12.20 -5.11
C ASN A 181 -5.54 13.04 -4.51
N LYS A 182 -5.80 13.69 -3.37
CA LYS A 182 -4.75 14.37 -2.60
C LYS A 182 -4.03 13.37 -1.71
N ARG A 183 -2.76 13.64 -1.43
CA ARG A 183 -1.92 12.76 -0.62
C ARG A 183 -1.42 13.47 0.63
N HIS A 184 -1.25 12.69 1.68
CA HIS A 184 -0.68 13.13 2.94
C HIS A 184 0.21 12.02 3.51
N TYR A 185 1.27 12.43 4.21
CA TYR A 185 2.26 11.52 4.75
C TYR A 185 2.24 11.56 6.27
N TYR A 186 2.16 10.40 6.89
CA TYR A 186 2.29 10.21 8.34
C TYR A 186 3.54 9.38 8.58
N GLY A 187 4.53 9.93 9.30
CA GLY A 187 5.78 9.25 9.60
C GLY A 187 6.09 9.31 11.09
N PHE A 188 6.58 8.20 11.64
CA PHE A 188 7.04 8.10 13.02
C PHE A 188 8.05 6.97 13.20
N LEU A 189 8.77 7.01 14.32
CA LEU A 189 9.73 5.98 14.70
C LEU A 189 9.01 4.75 15.26
N LEU A 190 9.53 3.57 14.92
CA LEU A 190 9.11 2.31 15.51
C LEU A 190 9.99 1.98 16.72
N THR A 191 9.37 1.50 17.78
CA THR A 191 10.03 1.13 19.05
C THR A 191 9.90 -0.39 19.28
N GLY A 192 10.61 -1.19 18.47
CA GLY A 192 10.53 -2.64 18.49
C GLY A 192 9.40 -3.21 17.64
N GLU A 193 9.02 -4.46 17.91
CA GLU A 193 8.04 -5.20 17.11
C GLU A 193 6.63 -4.60 17.15
N LYS A 194 6.29 -3.89 18.24
CA LYS A 194 4.98 -3.26 18.40
C LYS A 194 5.15 -1.81 18.82
N THR A 195 4.59 -0.91 18.02
CA THR A 195 4.61 0.53 18.28
C THR A 195 3.19 1.08 18.36
N LEU A 196 2.95 1.91 19.38
CA LEU A 196 1.74 2.70 19.52
C LEU A 196 2.09 4.17 19.32
N TYR A 197 1.39 4.85 18.42
CA TYR A 197 1.64 6.25 18.11
C TYR A 197 0.31 7.01 18.00
N GLN A 198 0.27 8.23 18.54
CA GLN A 198 -0.92 9.06 18.54
C GLN A 198 -0.59 10.47 18.06
N HIS A 199 -1.47 11.03 17.24
CA HIS A 199 -1.37 12.41 16.78
C HIS A 199 -2.73 12.93 16.32
N ASP A 200 -2.86 14.24 16.21
CA ASP A 200 -4.06 14.87 15.66
C ASP A 200 -4.20 14.59 14.17
N LYS A 201 -5.44 14.49 13.71
CA LYS A 201 -5.73 14.24 12.31
C LYS A 201 -5.44 15.49 11.48
N GLY A 202 -4.40 15.43 10.66
CA GLY A 202 -3.96 16.52 9.78
C GLY A 202 -4.58 16.51 8.38
N PHE A 203 -5.37 15.49 8.00
CA PHE A 203 -5.82 15.33 6.64
C PHE A 203 -7.22 14.71 6.50
N HIS A 204 -8.04 15.25 5.59
CA HIS A 204 -9.35 14.71 5.24
C HIS A 204 -9.24 13.49 4.31
N VAL A 205 -9.21 12.30 4.87
CA VAL A 205 -9.14 11.04 4.10
C VAL A 205 -10.50 10.65 3.55
N SER A 206 -11.57 10.89 4.31
CA SER A 206 -12.92 10.46 3.98
C SER A 206 -13.94 11.55 4.29
N PRO A 207 -14.93 11.78 3.42
CA PRO A 207 -15.97 12.77 3.66
C PRO A 207 -16.92 12.42 4.82
N PHE A 208 -16.75 11.24 5.42
CA PHE A 208 -17.58 10.78 6.55
C PHE A 208 -16.89 10.91 7.90
N ASN A 209 -15.65 11.40 7.96
CA ASN A 209 -14.89 11.57 9.20
C ASN A 209 -14.38 13.01 9.31
N PRO A 210 -14.82 13.80 10.33
CA PRO A 210 -14.35 15.17 10.52
C PRO A 210 -12.85 15.26 10.79
N ILE A 211 -12.28 16.45 10.68
CA ILE A 211 -10.84 16.67 10.88
C ILE A 211 -10.43 16.72 12.35
N ASN A 212 -11.32 17.20 13.21
CA ASN A 212 -11.10 17.35 14.66
C ASN A 212 -11.14 16.00 15.39
N GLN A 213 -10.29 15.09 15.00
CA GLN A 213 -10.16 13.72 15.52
C GLN A 213 -8.69 13.41 15.75
N GLN A 214 -8.42 12.42 16.59
CA GLN A 214 -7.08 11.90 16.82
C GLN A 214 -6.93 10.53 16.18
N TYR A 215 -5.76 10.32 15.56
CA TYR A 215 -5.32 9.01 15.10
C TYR A 215 -4.56 8.28 16.20
N HIS A 216 -4.90 7.01 16.36
CA HIS A 216 -4.18 6.07 17.20
C HIS A 216 -3.68 4.94 16.29
N TRP A 217 -2.39 4.94 16.05
CA TRP A 217 -1.74 3.91 15.26
C TRP A 217 -1.23 2.80 16.14
N ARG A 218 -1.43 1.56 15.71
CA ARG A 218 -0.76 0.38 16.23
C ARG A 218 -0.09 -0.30 15.04
N VAL A 219 1.23 -0.34 15.06
CA VAL A 219 2.04 -1.00 14.03
C VAL A 219 2.80 -2.13 14.69
N GLU A 220 2.61 -3.33 14.18
CA GLU A 220 3.32 -4.54 14.59
C GLU A 220 4.02 -5.10 13.36
N VAL A 221 5.33 -5.32 13.48
CA VAL A 221 6.16 -5.93 12.43
C VAL A 221 6.83 -7.14 13.06
N HIS A 222 6.47 -8.33 12.58
CA HIS A 222 6.98 -9.59 13.11
C HIS A 222 7.99 -10.18 12.12
N PRO A 223 9.32 -9.99 12.38
CA PRO A 223 10.35 -10.55 11.54
C PRO A 223 10.27 -12.08 11.49
N LYS A 224 10.57 -12.65 10.33
CA LYS A 224 10.68 -14.08 10.11
C LYS A 224 11.77 -14.39 9.11
N ARG A 225 12.17 -15.64 9.04
CA ARG A 225 13.13 -16.14 8.06
C ARG A 225 12.43 -17.05 7.07
N TYR A 226 12.79 -16.90 5.81
CA TYR A 226 12.43 -17.88 4.80
C TYR A 226 13.52 -18.95 4.74
N ALA A 227 13.08 -20.22 4.81
CA ALA A 227 14.00 -21.34 4.62
C ALA A 227 14.62 -21.25 3.22
N SER A 228 15.93 -21.47 3.14
CA SER A 228 16.63 -21.56 1.88
C SER A 228 16.15 -22.79 1.11
N ALA A 229 15.62 -22.60 -0.08
CA ALA A 229 15.42 -23.68 -1.04
C ALA A 229 16.58 -23.61 -2.05
N ASN A 230 17.31 -24.74 -2.23
CA ASN A 230 18.34 -24.88 -3.26
C ASN A 230 19.52 -23.89 -3.15
N ASP A 231 20.32 -23.96 -2.09
CA ASP A 231 21.59 -23.23 -1.90
C ASP A 231 21.51 -21.68 -2.01
N ASN A 232 20.32 -21.10 -2.07
CA ASN A 232 20.14 -19.67 -2.00
C ASN A 232 20.37 -19.17 -0.54
N PRO A 233 20.97 -18.01 -0.33
CA PRO A 233 21.15 -17.47 1.02
C PRO A 233 19.79 -17.28 1.72
N GLU A 234 19.74 -17.61 3.00
CA GLU A 234 18.58 -17.31 3.84
C GLU A 234 18.19 -15.85 3.71
N GLN A 235 16.92 -15.58 3.51
CA GLN A 235 16.38 -14.23 3.39
C GLN A 235 15.43 -13.93 4.54
N ASN A 236 15.45 -12.67 5.00
CA ASN A 236 14.51 -12.19 5.97
C ASN A 236 13.18 -11.84 5.32
N GLY A 237 12.12 -12.00 6.09
CA GLY A 237 10.78 -11.55 5.78
C GLY A 237 10.08 -11.04 7.02
N PHE A 238 8.84 -10.66 6.90
CA PHE A 238 8.02 -10.24 8.04
C PHE A 238 6.53 -10.42 7.76
N ASP A 239 5.77 -10.53 8.84
CA ASP A 239 4.34 -10.34 8.88
C ASP A 239 4.07 -8.94 9.45
N VAL A 240 2.93 -8.34 9.13
CA VAL A 240 2.61 -6.98 9.57
C VAL A 240 1.15 -6.83 9.97
N VAL A 241 0.93 -6.11 11.08
CA VAL A 241 -0.39 -5.62 11.48
C VAL A 241 -0.32 -4.11 11.61
N ILE A 242 -1.21 -3.41 10.90
CA ILE A 242 -1.34 -1.97 10.99
C ILE A 242 -2.80 -1.69 11.33
N ASP A 243 -3.04 -1.06 12.47
CA ASP A 243 -4.36 -0.71 12.97
C ASP A 243 -4.43 0.78 13.25
N ILE A 244 -5.48 1.44 12.77
CA ILE A 244 -5.68 2.89 12.86
C ILE A 244 -7.04 3.14 13.52
N GLY A 245 -7.01 3.60 14.76
CA GLY A 245 -8.19 4.08 15.48
C GLY A 245 -8.39 5.58 15.28
N LEU A 246 -9.63 6.04 15.19
CA LEU A 246 -9.99 7.44 15.30
C LEU A 246 -10.85 7.66 16.54
N THR A 247 -10.48 8.68 17.33
CA THR A 247 -11.23 9.11 18.50
C THR A 247 -11.59 10.59 18.42
N ASP A 248 -12.68 10.96 19.03
CA ASP A 248 -13.08 12.35 19.29
C ASP A 248 -13.73 12.45 20.69
N SER A 249 -14.36 13.58 21.01
CA SER A 249 -15.02 13.81 22.31
C SER A 249 -16.08 12.75 22.69
N ARG A 250 -16.56 11.98 21.71
CA ARG A 250 -17.55 10.88 21.89
C ARG A 250 -16.88 9.52 22.14
N GLY A 251 -15.55 9.46 22.15
CA GLY A 251 -14.77 8.23 22.27
C GLY A 251 -14.32 7.67 20.92
N LYS A 252 -14.19 6.34 20.81
CA LYS A 252 -13.77 5.66 19.58
C LYS A 252 -14.88 5.72 18.53
N VAL A 253 -14.60 6.39 17.40
CA VAL A 253 -15.59 6.59 16.32
C VAL A 253 -15.36 5.67 15.13
N PHE A 254 -14.11 5.30 14.87
CA PHE A 254 -13.75 4.49 13.71
C PHE A 254 -12.48 3.71 13.96
N ASN A 255 -12.36 2.58 13.28
CA ASN A 255 -11.16 1.76 13.26
C ASN A 255 -11.00 1.15 11.86
N ALA A 256 -9.78 1.17 11.35
CA ALA A 256 -9.43 0.49 10.11
C ALA A 256 -8.04 -0.12 10.22
N GLY A 257 -7.78 -1.20 9.49
CA GLY A 257 -6.46 -1.79 9.52
C GLY A 257 -6.27 -2.90 8.51
N VAL A 258 -5.06 -3.47 8.59
CA VAL A 258 -4.65 -4.63 7.81
C VAL A 258 -3.89 -5.60 8.71
N SER A 259 -4.10 -6.90 8.50
CA SER A 259 -3.30 -7.97 9.08
C SER A 259 -2.85 -8.87 7.94
N LEU A 260 -1.55 -8.96 7.73
CA LEU A 260 -0.95 -9.51 6.52
C LEU A 260 0.19 -10.45 6.86
N THR A 261 0.20 -11.60 6.20
CA THR A 261 1.28 -12.58 6.26
C THR A 261 2.13 -12.48 5.00
N GLY A 262 3.44 -12.39 5.17
CA GLY A 262 4.40 -12.33 4.08
C GLY A 262 4.70 -13.70 3.51
N VAL A 263 4.79 -13.78 2.19
CA VAL A 263 5.29 -14.92 1.43
C VAL A 263 6.38 -14.41 0.52
N GLN A 264 7.50 -15.11 0.42
CA GLN A 264 8.59 -14.73 -0.48
C GLN A 264 8.05 -14.58 -1.91
N LEU A 265 8.50 -13.53 -2.59
CA LEU A 265 8.05 -13.22 -3.93
C LEU A 265 8.88 -14.01 -4.93
N ASP A 266 8.29 -15.08 -5.44
CA ASP A 266 8.82 -15.90 -6.52
C ASP A 266 7.74 -16.11 -7.60
N GLU A 267 8.09 -16.80 -8.67
CA GLU A 267 7.16 -17.06 -9.78
C GLU A 267 5.89 -17.80 -9.31
N ALA A 268 6.05 -18.80 -8.45
CA ALA A 268 4.93 -19.63 -7.97
C ALA A 268 3.97 -18.80 -7.08
N SER A 269 4.50 -18.02 -6.15
CA SER A 269 3.71 -17.15 -5.26
C SER A 269 2.98 -16.06 -6.02
N VAL A 270 3.63 -15.44 -7.01
CA VAL A 270 3.02 -14.46 -7.94
C VAL A 270 1.87 -15.10 -8.68
N MET A 271 2.11 -16.24 -9.32
CA MET A 271 1.11 -16.98 -10.09
C MET A 271 -0.10 -17.36 -9.23
N MET A 272 0.15 -17.92 -8.04
CA MET A 272 -0.92 -18.30 -7.11
C MET A 272 -1.72 -17.09 -6.65
N SER A 273 -1.04 -15.99 -6.33
CA SER A 273 -1.65 -14.74 -5.87
C SER A 273 -2.54 -14.11 -6.95
N ILE A 274 -2.08 -14.09 -8.20
CA ILE A 274 -2.84 -13.57 -9.34
C ILE A 274 -4.03 -14.47 -9.68
N LYS A 275 -3.85 -15.79 -9.72
CA LYS A 275 -4.94 -16.74 -9.95
C LYS A 275 -6.07 -16.59 -8.95
N ARG A 276 -5.74 -16.32 -7.68
CA ARG A 276 -6.75 -16.10 -6.63
C ARG A 276 -7.49 -14.77 -6.78
N ARG A 277 -6.80 -13.70 -7.21
CA ARG A 277 -7.37 -12.33 -7.29
C ARG A 277 -6.73 -11.52 -8.41
N PRO A 278 -7.22 -11.68 -9.65
CA PRO A 278 -6.60 -11.05 -10.82
C PRO A 278 -6.83 -9.54 -10.92
N CYS A 279 -7.90 -9.00 -10.33
CA CYS A 279 -8.32 -7.59 -10.50
C CYS A 279 -8.50 -6.86 -9.17
N MET A 280 -7.49 -6.92 -8.28
CA MET A 280 -7.65 -6.39 -6.92
C MET A 280 -7.84 -4.87 -6.88
N SER A 281 -7.11 -4.09 -7.70
CA SER A 281 -7.23 -2.62 -7.71
C SER A 281 -8.63 -2.16 -8.11
N ALA A 282 -9.18 -2.72 -9.19
CA ALA A 282 -10.53 -2.40 -9.66
C ALA A 282 -11.60 -2.83 -8.64
N THR A 283 -11.49 -4.04 -8.08
CA THR A 283 -12.44 -4.53 -7.08
C THR A 283 -12.38 -3.74 -5.78
N SER A 284 -11.20 -3.25 -5.38
CA SER A 284 -11.04 -2.40 -4.20
C SER A 284 -11.73 -1.06 -4.40
N LEU A 285 -11.56 -0.43 -5.57
CA LEU A 285 -12.23 0.82 -5.90
C LEU A 285 -13.75 0.67 -5.89
N LEU A 286 -14.28 -0.37 -6.57
CA LEU A 286 -15.72 -0.66 -6.57
C LEU A 286 -16.27 -0.88 -5.15
N ARG A 287 -15.52 -1.60 -4.30
CA ARG A 287 -15.91 -1.81 -2.89
C ARG A 287 -15.94 -0.52 -2.09
N ILE A 288 -14.97 0.37 -2.27
CA ILE A 288 -14.95 1.68 -1.60
C ILE A 288 -16.18 2.50 -1.99
N TYR A 289 -16.50 2.62 -3.28
CA TYR A 289 -17.69 3.34 -3.72
C TYR A 289 -19.00 2.68 -3.25
N TRP A 290 -19.05 1.35 -3.24
CA TRP A 290 -20.19 0.62 -2.71
C TRP A 290 -20.42 0.87 -1.21
N GLN A 291 -19.34 0.88 -0.41
CA GLN A 291 -19.43 1.21 1.01
C GLN A 291 -19.80 2.68 1.22
N ALA A 292 -19.26 3.60 0.41
CA ALA A 292 -19.64 5.01 0.44
C ALA A 292 -21.13 5.21 0.11
N PHE A 293 -21.64 4.52 -0.91
CA PHE A 293 -23.06 4.51 -1.24
C PHE A 293 -23.92 4.00 -0.07
N LYS A 294 -23.56 2.89 0.54
CA LYS A 294 -24.25 2.38 1.74
C LYS A 294 -24.29 3.39 2.89
N LEU A 295 -23.17 4.04 3.16
CA LEU A 295 -23.08 5.04 4.22
C LEU A 295 -23.94 6.27 3.91
N TYR A 296 -23.84 6.79 2.70
CA TYR A 296 -24.52 8.02 2.31
C TYR A 296 -26.04 7.81 2.10
N VAL A 297 -26.42 6.83 1.28
CA VAL A 297 -27.82 6.63 0.86
C VAL A 297 -28.61 5.80 1.88
N LEU A 298 -28.07 4.65 2.29
CA LEU A 298 -28.84 3.73 3.14
C LEU A 298 -28.77 4.09 4.62
N LYS A 299 -27.60 4.55 5.10
CA LYS A 299 -27.37 4.89 6.51
C LYS A 299 -27.44 6.38 6.80
N ARG A 300 -27.60 7.21 5.78
CA ARG A 300 -27.74 8.68 5.87
C ARG A 300 -26.68 9.34 6.74
N VAL A 301 -25.44 8.84 6.67
CA VAL A 301 -24.28 9.44 7.39
C VAL A 301 -23.99 10.80 6.75
N PRO A 302 -23.89 11.90 7.53
CA PRO A 302 -23.64 13.23 6.99
C PRO A 302 -22.37 13.27 6.15
N TYR A 303 -22.48 13.86 4.95
CA TYR A 303 -21.34 14.15 4.08
C TYR A 303 -20.72 15.46 4.52
N GLN A 304 -19.40 15.47 4.75
CA GLN A 304 -18.64 16.67 5.05
C GLN A 304 -17.85 17.09 3.82
N ALA A 305 -18.08 18.31 3.37
CA ALA A 305 -17.31 18.89 2.27
C ALA A 305 -15.83 19.01 2.66
N TYR A 306 -14.95 18.84 1.66
CA TYR A 306 -13.52 19.07 1.84
C TYR A 306 -13.27 20.55 2.17
N ASN A 307 -12.95 20.86 3.41
CA ASN A 307 -12.54 22.20 3.81
C ASN A 307 -11.06 22.37 3.48
N GLN A 308 -10.75 23.27 2.55
CA GLN A 308 -9.38 23.64 2.17
C GLN A 308 -8.63 24.44 3.26
N ARG A 309 -9.32 24.87 4.30
CA ARG A 309 -8.72 25.58 5.43
C ARG A 309 -8.24 24.56 6.45
N LEU A 310 -6.98 24.16 6.32
CA LEU A 310 -6.24 23.62 7.44
C LEU A 310 -6.12 24.72 8.50
N PRO A 311 -6.30 24.48 9.81
CA PRO A 311 -5.89 25.44 10.81
C PRO A 311 -4.40 25.74 10.58
N GLN A 312 -4.08 27.04 10.62
CA GLN A 312 -2.70 27.55 10.56
C GLN A 312 -1.93 27.09 11.79
#